data_0ead7a0a23631dd7b9f1b6dd56159ba7
#
_entry.id   0ead7a0a23631dd7b9f1b6dd56159ba7
#
_cell.length_a   1.000
_cell.length_b   1.000
_cell.length_c   1.000
_cell.angle_alpha   90.00
_cell.angle_beta   90.00
_cell.angle_gamma   90.00
#
_symmetry.space_group_name_H-M   'P 1'
#
loop_
_entity.id
_entity.type
_entity.pdbx_description
1 polymer ?
#
loop_
_entity_poly.entity_id
_entity_poly.type
_entity_poly.pdbx_seq_one_letter_code
_entity_poly.pdbx_strand_id
1 'polypeptide(L)'
;QLLTTRFTQATLQRAQLRLALYSGNLVSELQRNSIVPSLLGSDAELIGALTSKDYQRTSQRLLSFVDEIGAAAILLINSDGRVVAATNRNRLGENHLDLPHFVEAAGSRKTVFTTHKKNSGEFDFAYSRKMMINNKVLGFIVVEVDLRKFQSAWAGISDAVIVSRIGGPIFLATEKSWVGLLEQDALSFRSSPSAIQRAIQATQDWTVLAADTYLEGKAVMRQELRLPFKDWGMVLYTTYGGIRQKVNSVLALEIMGFSILLALSFYQLSRQTLTRALFFQNESEELRQLNILLQREILERQKVEKSLQVAEQTLAQSSKLAALGEMSAAVSHELN
;
A
#
# COMPACT_ATOMS: atom_id res chain seq x y z
N GLN A 1 -3.91 -15.60 1.74
CA GLN A 1 -5.22 -14.98 1.53
C GLN A 1 -5.56 -13.97 2.65
N LEU A 2 -5.44 -14.31 3.93
CA LEU A 2 -5.79 -13.45 5.08
C LEU A 2 -5.01 -12.12 5.11
N LEU A 3 -3.71 -12.16 4.83
CA LEU A 3 -2.85 -10.97 4.75
C LEU A 3 -3.26 -10.07 3.58
N THR A 4 -3.50 -10.67 2.41
CA THR A 4 -3.94 -9.92 1.23
C THR A 4 -5.25 -9.19 1.50
N THR A 5 -6.24 -9.87 2.10
CA THR A 5 -7.53 -9.26 2.45
C THR A 5 -7.36 -8.09 3.43
N ARG A 6 -6.55 -8.24 4.48
CA ARG A 6 -6.26 -7.17 5.44
C ARG A 6 -5.59 -5.96 4.81
N PHE A 7 -4.56 -6.18 3.99
CA PHE A 7 -3.87 -5.08 3.31
C PHE A 7 -4.75 -4.40 2.26
N THR A 8 -5.61 -5.15 1.56
CA THR A 8 -6.59 -4.60 0.63
C THR A 8 -7.59 -3.71 1.36
N GLN A 9 -8.16 -4.18 2.47
CA GLN A 9 -9.08 -3.37 3.29
C GLN A 9 -8.40 -2.11 3.84
N ALA A 10 -7.19 -2.22 4.37
CA ALA A 10 -6.44 -1.06 4.87
C ALA A 10 -6.13 -0.05 3.76
N THR A 11 -5.84 -0.52 2.54
CA THR A 11 -5.61 0.36 1.39
C THR A 11 -6.90 1.01 0.93
N LEU A 12 -8.02 0.27 0.91
CA LEU A 12 -9.35 0.79 0.62
C LEU A 12 -9.73 1.92 1.58
N GLN A 13 -9.60 1.70 2.88
CA GLN A 13 -9.90 2.72 3.89
C GLN A 13 -9.03 3.97 3.73
N ARG A 14 -7.74 3.81 3.43
CA ARG A 14 -6.85 4.95 3.15
C ARG A 14 -7.25 5.69 1.88
N ALA A 15 -7.63 4.98 0.83
CA ALA A 15 -8.10 5.57 -0.42
C ALA A 15 -9.39 6.37 -0.19
N GLN A 16 -10.34 5.82 0.56
CA GLN A 16 -11.58 6.51 0.95
C GLN A 16 -11.30 7.77 1.78
N LEU A 17 -10.38 7.69 2.75
CA LEU A 17 -10.00 8.85 3.55
C LEU A 17 -9.35 9.94 2.71
N ARG A 18 -8.44 9.58 1.80
CA ARG A 18 -7.82 10.53 0.86
C ARG A 18 -8.85 11.18 -0.05
N LEU A 19 -9.74 10.36 -0.61
CA LEU A 19 -10.82 10.85 -1.47
C LEU A 19 -11.72 11.85 -0.73
N ALA A 20 -12.06 11.56 0.52
CA ALA A 20 -12.81 12.47 1.38
C ALA A 20 -12.05 13.79 1.65
N LEU A 21 -10.75 13.73 1.91
CA LEU A 21 -9.90 14.91 2.11
C LEU A 21 -9.81 15.77 0.84
N TYR A 22 -9.58 15.15 -0.32
CA TYR A 22 -9.51 15.88 -1.60
C TYR A 22 -10.84 16.51 -1.95
N SER A 23 -11.93 15.77 -1.76
CA SER A 23 -13.30 16.26 -1.92
C SER A 23 -13.58 17.44 -1.00
N GLY A 24 -13.25 17.30 0.29
CA GLY A 24 -13.44 18.38 1.28
C GLY A 24 -12.67 19.64 0.93
N ASN A 25 -11.41 19.52 0.53
CA ASN A 25 -10.59 20.64 0.10
C ASN A 25 -11.16 21.36 -1.15
N LEU A 26 -11.56 20.57 -2.16
CA LEU A 26 -12.15 21.11 -3.38
C LEU A 26 -13.47 21.83 -3.12
N VAL A 27 -14.35 21.21 -2.34
CA VAL A 27 -15.66 21.78 -1.99
C VAL A 27 -15.50 23.03 -1.13
N SER A 28 -14.58 23.03 -0.16
CA SER A 28 -14.27 24.19 0.68
C SER A 28 -13.79 25.38 -0.16
N GLU A 29 -12.93 25.13 -1.15
CA GLU A 29 -12.46 26.16 -2.08
C GLU A 29 -13.61 26.75 -2.90
N LEU A 30 -14.47 25.89 -3.45
CA LEU A 30 -15.65 26.33 -4.20
C LEU A 30 -16.61 27.13 -3.32
N GLN A 31 -16.89 26.66 -2.11
CA GLN A 31 -17.78 27.38 -1.17
C GLN A 31 -17.22 28.73 -0.76
N ARG A 32 -15.92 28.83 -0.47
CA ARG A 32 -15.26 30.07 -0.13
C ARG A 32 -15.44 31.12 -1.23
N ASN A 33 -15.21 30.71 -2.48
CA ASN A 33 -15.35 31.62 -3.62
C ASN A 33 -16.81 31.94 -3.98
N SER A 34 -17.78 31.13 -3.55
CA SER A 34 -19.20 31.33 -3.90
C SER A 34 -19.84 32.60 -3.30
N ILE A 35 -19.31 33.06 -2.16
CA ILE A 35 -19.83 34.21 -1.42
C ILE A 35 -19.30 35.54 -2.01
N VAL A 36 -18.12 35.49 -2.61
CA VAL A 36 -17.37 36.67 -3.07
C VAL A 36 -18.16 37.55 -4.05
N PRO A 37 -18.82 37.02 -5.10
CA PRO A 37 -19.60 37.85 -6.00
C PRO A 37 -20.75 38.59 -5.31
N SER A 38 -21.29 38.02 -4.23
CA SER A 38 -22.33 38.66 -3.43
C SER A 38 -21.80 39.83 -2.63
N LEU A 39 -20.60 39.71 -2.05
CA LEU A 39 -19.94 40.79 -1.32
C LEU A 39 -19.53 41.91 -2.28
N LEU A 40 -18.81 41.58 -3.35
CA LEU A 40 -18.35 42.57 -4.34
C LEU A 40 -19.51 43.22 -5.11
N GLY A 41 -20.59 42.46 -5.34
CA GLY A 41 -21.79 42.98 -5.99
C GLY A 41 -22.51 44.10 -5.21
N SER A 42 -22.17 44.26 -3.92
CA SER A 42 -22.69 45.28 -3.03
C SER A 42 -21.65 46.38 -2.69
N ASP A 43 -20.43 46.28 -3.26
CA ASP A 43 -19.36 47.25 -3.03
C ASP A 43 -19.71 48.61 -3.68
N ALA A 44 -19.72 49.67 -2.87
CA ALA A 44 -20.13 51.00 -3.31
C ALA A 44 -19.21 51.61 -4.39
N GLU A 45 -17.91 51.31 -4.35
CA GLU A 45 -16.94 51.80 -5.33
C GLU A 45 -17.15 51.10 -6.69
N LEU A 46 -17.40 49.80 -6.71
CA LEU A 46 -17.68 49.04 -7.94
C LEU A 46 -19.02 49.48 -8.57
N ILE A 47 -20.02 49.68 -7.74
CA ILE A 47 -21.32 50.23 -8.18
C ILE A 47 -21.15 51.64 -8.73
N GLY A 48 -20.40 52.50 -8.03
CA GLY A 48 -20.07 53.85 -8.45
C GLY A 48 -19.36 53.89 -9.81
N ALA A 49 -18.36 53.01 -10.00
CA ALA A 49 -17.63 52.87 -11.25
C ALA A 49 -18.52 52.48 -12.43
N LEU A 50 -19.44 51.50 -12.23
CA LEU A 50 -20.41 51.12 -13.27
C LEU A 50 -21.40 52.23 -13.60
N THR A 51 -21.80 53.07 -12.61
CA THR A 51 -22.74 54.14 -12.76
C THR A 51 -22.12 55.34 -13.46
N SER A 52 -20.91 55.75 -13.06
CA SER A 52 -20.17 56.90 -13.62
C SER A 52 -19.44 56.54 -14.92
N LYS A 53 -19.25 55.24 -15.22
CA LYS A 53 -18.41 54.74 -16.30
C LYS A 53 -16.93 55.16 -16.17
N ASP A 54 -16.48 55.45 -14.97
CA ASP A 54 -15.07 55.72 -14.63
C ASP A 54 -14.44 54.49 -13.99
N TYR A 55 -13.55 53.83 -14.72
CA TYR A 55 -12.93 52.56 -14.32
C TYR A 55 -11.44 52.69 -13.98
N GLN A 56 -10.89 53.91 -13.90
CA GLN A 56 -9.43 54.14 -13.76
C GLN A 56 -8.82 53.44 -12.55
N ARG A 57 -9.52 53.45 -11.41
CA ARG A 57 -9.05 52.82 -10.15
C ARG A 57 -9.66 51.47 -9.90
N THR A 58 -10.64 51.02 -10.67
CA THR A 58 -11.42 49.83 -10.39
C THR A 58 -10.59 48.55 -10.49
N SER A 59 -9.69 48.43 -11.48
CA SER A 59 -8.81 47.27 -11.60
C SER A 59 -7.87 47.14 -10.41
N GLN A 60 -7.37 48.23 -9.84
CA GLN A 60 -6.53 48.20 -8.64
C GLN A 60 -7.31 47.78 -7.41
N ARG A 61 -8.57 48.21 -7.30
CA ARG A 61 -9.50 47.76 -6.25
C ARG A 61 -9.77 46.25 -6.35
N LEU A 62 -9.96 45.71 -7.57
CA LEU A 62 -10.14 44.28 -7.77
C LEU A 62 -8.89 43.49 -7.39
N LEU A 63 -7.69 44.01 -7.64
CA LEU A 63 -6.43 43.37 -7.25
C LEU A 63 -6.32 43.20 -5.73
N SER A 64 -6.67 44.21 -4.93
CA SER A 64 -6.65 44.08 -3.47
C SER A 64 -7.57 42.97 -2.96
N PHE A 65 -8.71 42.75 -3.59
CA PHE A 65 -9.59 41.65 -3.23
C PHE A 65 -9.06 40.28 -3.63
N VAL A 66 -8.34 40.16 -4.76
CA VAL A 66 -7.73 38.86 -5.15
C VAL A 66 -6.72 38.37 -4.12
N ASP A 67 -5.87 39.28 -3.62
CA ASP A 67 -4.84 38.96 -2.62
C ASP A 67 -5.45 38.49 -1.30
N GLU A 68 -6.57 39.16 -0.89
CA GLU A 68 -7.28 38.77 0.35
C GLU A 68 -8.07 37.46 0.23
N ILE A 69 -8.67 37.20 -0.92
CA ILE A 69 -9.63 36.10 -1.12
C ILE A 69 -8.94 34.86 -1.68
N GLY A 70 -7.85 35.03 -2.45
CA GLY A 70 -7.15 33.97 -3.16
C GLY A 70 -7.91 33.45 -4.39
N ALA A 71 -8.68 34.32 -5.05
CA ALA A 71 -9.33 34.02 -6.33
C ALA A 71 -8.28 34.00 -7.47
N ALA A 72 -8.59 33.30 -8.58
CA ALA A 72 -7.71 33.29 -9.75
C ALA A 72 -7.74 34.67 -10.47
N ALA A 73 -8.91 35.21 -10.66
CA ALA A 73 -9.14 36.54 -11.24
C ALA A 73 -10.52 37.07 -10.87
N ILE A 74 -10.66 38.40 -10.90
CA ILE A 74 -11.95 39.08 -10.75
C ILE A 74 -12.13 40.00 -11.95
N LEU A 75 -13.31 39.93 -12.55
CA LEU A 75 -13.68 40.74 -13.69
C LEU A 75 -14.96 41.55 -13.37
N LEU A 76 -14.96 42.80 -13.76
CA LEU A 76 -16.15 43.63 -13.77
C LEU A 76 -16.60 43.84 -15.24
N ILE A 77 -17.82 43.46 -15.53
CA ILE A 77 -18.39 43.46 -16.87
C ILE A 77 -19.56 44.46 -16.86
N ASN A 78 -19.65 45.32 -17.87
CA ASN A 78 -20.77 46.25 -18.00
C ASN A 78 -22.06 45.60 -18.54
N SER A 79 -23.15 46.33 -18.65
CA SER A 79 -24.41 45.82 -19.19
C SER A 79 -24.31 45.28 -20.63
N ASP A 80 -23.33 45.74 -21.40
CA ASP A 80 -23.12 45.37 -22.81
C ASP A 80 -22.20 44.15 -22.96
N GLY A 81 -21.87 43.49 -21.85
CA GLY A 81 -21.02 42.29 -21.86
C GLY A 81 -19.53 42.58 -22.02
N ARG A 82 -19.09 43.82 -21.94
CA ARG A 82 -17.69 44.18 -22.10
C ARG A 82 -16.97 44.25 -20.75
N VAL A 83 -15.81 43.66 -20.65
CA VAL A 83 -14.94 43.71 -19.44
C VAL A 83 -14.39 45.13 -19.30
N VAL A 84 -14.79 45.83 -18.25
CA VAL A 84 -14.42 47.23 -17.97
C VAL A 84 -13.35 47.39 -16.90
N ALA A 85 -13.22 46.39 -16.00
CA ALA A 85 -12.12 46.30 -15.07
C ALA A 85 -11.77 44.82 -14.83
N ALA A 86 -10.49 44.51 -14.64
CA ALA A 86 -10.00 43.16 -14.44
C ALA A 86 -8.71 43.16 -13.60
N THR A 87 -8.49 42.13 -12.84
CA THR A 87 -7.21 41.87 -12.16
C THR A 87 -6.09 41.56 -13.14
N ASN A 88 -6.41 40.90 -14.26
CA ASN A 88 -5.50 40.77 -15.40
C ASN A 88 -5.86 41.81 -16.48
N ARG A 89 -5.00 42.82 -16.64
CA ARG A 89 -5.23 43.93 -17.58
C ARG A 89 -5.38 43.49 -19.05
N ASN A 90 -4.81 42.36 -19.43
CA ASN A 90 -4.91 41.82 -20.79
C ASN A 90 -6.37 41.45 -21.17
N ARG A 91 -7.25 41.33 -20.19
CA ARG A 91 -8.65 40.96 -20.39
C ARG A 91 -9.58 42.16 -20.54
N LEU A 92 -9.03 43.36 -20.38
CA LEU A 92 -9.82 44.59 -20.56
C LEU A 92 -10.34 44.70 -21.99
N GLY A 93 -11.63 45.01 -22.13
CA GLY A 93 -12.29 45.13 -23.41
C GLY A 93 -12.77 43.82 -24.04
N GLU A 94 -12.49 42.66 -23.45
CA GLU A 94 -13.05 41.40 -23.91
C GLU A 94 -14.59 41.45 -23.91
N ASN A 95 -15.20 40.76 -24.88
CA ASN A 95 -16.64 40.59 -24.96
C ASN A 95 -17.06 39.24 -24.39
N HIS A 96 -17.91 39.25 -23.37
CA HIS A 96 -18.40 38.09 -22.66
C HIS A 96 -19.90 37.82 -22.83
N LEU A 97 -20.57 38.48 -23.79
CA LEU A 97 -22.01 38.33 -24.00
C LEU A 97 -22.47 36.88 -24.16
N ASP A 98 -21.70 36.09 -24.90
CA ASP A 98 -22.03 34.69 -25.21
C ASP A 98 -21.45 33.69 -24.21
N LEU A 99 -20.68 34.14 -23.21
CA LEU A 99 -20.06 33.26 -22.26
C LEU A 99 -21.05 32.80 -21.17
N PRO A 100 -20.99 31.53 -20.71
CA PRO A 100 -21.95 30.97 -19.77
C PRO A 100 -22.09 31.78 -18.48
N HIS A 101 -21.00 32.32 -17.94
CA HIS A 101 -21.02 33.11 -16.71
C HIS A 101 -21.78 34.43 -16.85
N PHE A 102 -21.85 35.01 -18.04
CA PHE A 102 -22.65 36.20 -18.32
C PHE A 102 -24.12 35.83 -18.54
N VAL A 103 -24.39 34.89 -19.43
CA VAL A 103 -25.74 34.46 -19.81
C VAL A 103 -26.54 33.94 -18.60
N GLU A 104 -25.92 33.04 -17.80
CA GLU A 104 -26.60 32.50 -16.62
C GLU A 104 -26.81 33.56 -15.53
N ALA A 105 -25.82 34.46 -15.31
CA ALA A 105 -25.97 35.53 -14.35
C ALA A 105 -27.04 36.55 -14.76
N ALA A 106 -27.20 36.84 -16.05
CA ALA A 106 -28.25 37.73 -16.55
C ALA A 106 -29.65 37.20 -16.21
N GLY A 107 -29.85 35.87 -16.27
CA GLY A 107 -31.11 35.21 -15.91
C GLY A 107 -31.36 35.04 -14.41
N SER A 108 -30.36 35.27 -13.54
CA SER A 108 -30.46 34.98 -12.10
C SER A 108 -30.32 36.24 -11.25
N ARG A 109 -30.97 36.27 -10.10
CA ARG A 109 -30.73 37.28 -9.04
C ARG A 109 -29.69 36.79 -8.00
N LYS A 110 -29.37 35.50 -8.03
CA LYS A 110 -28.39 34.89 -7.11
C LYS A 110 -27.06 34.74 -7.82
N THR A 111 -26.00 34.50 -7.05
CA THR A 111 -24.71 34.05 -7.59
C THR A 111 -24.88 32.71 -8.31
N VAL A 112 -24.41 32.64 -9.54
CA VAL A 112 -24.39 31.42 -10.36
C VAL A 112 -22.98 30.94 -10.53
N PHE A 113 -22.83 29.63 -10.60
CA PHE A 113 -21.55 28.97 -10.88
C PHE A 113 -21.58 28.32 -12.24
N THR A 114 -20.57 28.59 -13.04
CA THR A 114 -20.48 28.12 -14.41
C THR A 114 -19.14 27.49 -14.69
N THR A 115 -19.14 26.53 -15.60
CA THR A 115 -17.94 25.90 -16.15
C THR A 115 -17.94 26.16 -17.65
N HIS A 116 -16.83 26.63 -18.18
CA HIS A 116 -16.63 26.87 -19.59
C HIS A 116 -15.35 26.17 -20.09
N LYS A 117 -15.46 25.46 -21.22
CA LYS A 117 -14.29 24.85 -21.88
C LYS A 117 -13.70 25.89 -22.83
N LYS A 118 -12.44 26.25 -22.62
CA LYS A 118 -11.67 27.14 -23.51
C LYS A 118 -11.29 26.43 -24.82
N ASN A 119 -10.93 27.24 -25.80
CA ASN A 119 -10.32 26.72 -27.04
C ASN A 119 -9.00 25.95 -26.80
N SER A 120 -8.30 26.25 -25.72
CA SER A 120 -7.11 25.51 -25.28
C SER A 120 -7.42 24.09 -24.77
N GLY A 121 -8.71 23.72 -24.59
CA GLY A 121 -9.14 22.46 -23.99
C GLY A 121 -9.27 22.51 -22.46
N GLU A 122 -8.73 23.53 -21.81
CA GLU A 122 -8.85 23.73 -20.36
C GLU A 122 -10.24 24.21 -19.96
N PHE A 123 -10.60 24.00 -18.69
CA PHE A 123 -11.87 24.48 -18.14
C PHE A 123 -11.65 25.69 -17.24
N ASP A 124 -12.51 26.72 -17.43
CA ASP A 124 -12.67 27.83 -16.49
C ASP A 124 -13.84 27.55 -15.56
N PHE A 125 -13.67 27.97 -14.33
CA PHE A 125 -14.66 27.89 -13.27
C PHE A 125 -14.91 29.29 -12.74
N ALA A 126 -16.15 29.72 -12.81
CA ALA A 126 -16.47 31.09 -12.41
C ALA A 126 -17.77 31.18 -11.61
N TYR A 127 -17.74 31.97 -10.58
CA TYR A 127 -18.93 32.51 -9.92
C TYR A 127 -19.25 33.88 -10.47
N SER A 128 -20.48 34.07 -10.86
CA SER A 128 -20.92 35.38 -11.38
C SER A 128 -22.23 35.85 -10.76
N ARG A 129 -22.37 37.17 -10.66
CA ARG A 129 -23.56 37.81 -10.12
C ARG A 129 -23.83 39.12 -10.84
N LYS A 130 -25.09 39.34 -11.18
CA LYS A 130 -25.50 40.65 -11.71
C LYS A 130 -25.59 41.72 -10.61
N MET A 131 -25.14 42.91 -10.94
CA MET A 131 -25.16 44.08 -10.09
C MET A 131 -26.31 44.98 -10.54
N MET A 132 -27.14 45.38 -9.60
CA MET A 132 -28.38 46.13 -9.91
C MET A 132 -28.59 47.26 -8.93
N ILE A 133 -29.12 48.39 -9.45
CA ILE A 133 -29.68 49.48 -8.64
C ILE A 133 -31.09 49.77 -9.15
N ASN A 134 -32.03 49.92 -8.25
CA ASN A 134 -33.42 50.24 -8.57
C ASN A 134 -34.01 49.36 -9.70
N ASN A 135 -33.73 48.08 -9.65
CA ASN A 135 -34.14 47.05 -10.63
C ASN A 135 -33.51 47.24 -12.05
N LYS A 136 -32.54 48.15 -12.22
CA LYS A 136 -31.76 48.34 -13.44
C LYS A 136 -30.45 47.59 -13.33
N VAL A 137 -30.13 46.76 -14.32
CA VAL A 137 -28.83 46.04 -14.38
C VAL A 137 -27.75 47.04 -14.77
N LEU A 138 -26.72 47.17 -13.95
CA LEU A 138 -25.54 48.01 -14.19
C LEU A 138 -24.43 47.22 -14.86
N GLY A 139 -24.22 45.94 -14.44
CA GLY A 139 -23.18 45.11 -14.93
C GLY A 139 -23.14 43.78 -14.15
N PHE A 140 -22.01 43.10 -14.26
CA PHE A 140 -21.79 41.78 -13.67
C PHE A 140 -20.42 41.73 -13.03
N ILE A 141 -20.35 41.10 -11.87
CA ILE A 141 -19.09 40.71 -11.23
C ILE A 141 -18.86 39.25 -11.46
N VAL A 142 -17.65 38.86 -11.90
CA VAL A 142 -17.23 37.51 -12.17
C VAL A 142 -16.00 37.23 -11.35
N VAL A 143 -16.01 36.15 -10.60
CA VAL A 143 -14.89 35.65 -9.78
C VAL A 143 -14.47 34.29 -10.32
N GLU A 144 -13.30 34.22 -10.92
CA GLU A 144 -12.73 32.99 -11.42
C GLU A 144 -12.04 32.22 -10.30
N VAL A 145 -12.23 30.91 -10.27
CA VAL A 145 -11.68 30.01 -9.26
C VAL A 145 -10.54 29.22 -9.88
N ASP A 146 -9.34 29.25 -9.29
CA ASP A 146 -8.22 28.46 -9.75
C ASP A 146 -8.27 27.07 -9.13
N LEU A 147 -8.81 26.12 -9.87
CA LEU A 147 -8.79 24.71 -9.51
C LEU A 147 -7.53 23.97 -10.02
N ARG A 148 -6.69 24.60 -10.85
CA ARG A 148 -5.45 24.01 -11.35
C ARG A 148 -4.43 23.77 -10.24
N LYS A 149 -4.50 24.52 -9.15
CA LYS A 149 -3.70 24.28 -7.95
C LYS A 149 -3.92 22.88 -7.37
N PHE A 150 -5.13 22.32 -7.50
CA PHE A 150 -5.41 20.96 -7.08
C PHE A 150 -4.76 19.93 -8.02
N GLN A 151 -4.74 20.18 -9.33
CA GLN A 151 -4.04 19.35 -10.29
C GLN A 151 -2.56 19.25 -9.94
N SER A 152 -1.93 20.40 -9.65
CA SER A 152 -0.51 20.45 -9.27
C SER A 152 -0.25 19.76 -7.93
N ALA A 153 -1.14 19.92 -6.95
CA ALA A 153 -1.05 19.26 -5.66
C ALA A 153 -1.21 17.74 -5.76
N TRP A 154 -2.06 17.27 -6.68
CA TRP A 154 -2.30 15.83 -6.88
C TRP A 154 -1.23 15.18 -7.76
N ALA A 155 -0.60 15.91 -8.67
CA ALA A 155 0.41 15.39 -9.61
C ALA A 155 1.63 14.73 -8.92
N GLY A 156 1.95 15.11 -7.69
CA GLY A 156 3.03 14.50 -6.89
C GLY A 156 2.62 13.24 -6.12
N ILE A 157 1.37 12.80 -6.23
CA ILE A 157 0.82 11.68 -5.50
C ILE A 157 0.82 10.45 -6.41
N SER A 158 1.17 9.28 -5.88
CA SER A 158 1.19 8.01 -6.62
C SER A 158 -0.17 7.54 -7.14
N ASP A 159 -1.24 8.20 -6.68
CA ASP A 159 -2.61 7.87 -7.02
C ASP A 159 -3.13 8.84 -8.10
N ALA A 160 -3.87 8.35 -9.08
CA ALA A 160 -4.50 9.18 -10.08
C ALA A 160 -5.89 9.62 -9.62
N VAL A 161 -6.16 10.93 -9.71
CA VAL A 161 -7.43 11.55 -9.33
C VAL A 161 -8.05 12.20 -10.56
N ILE A 162 -9.34 11.99 -10.74
CA ILE A 162 -10.13 12.72 -11.74
C ILE A 162 -11.36 13.34 -11.09
N VAL A 163 -11.79 14.49 -11.62
CA VAL A 163 -13.06 15.12 -11.30
C VAL A 163 -13.80 15.40 -12.60
N SER A 164 -15.03 14.92 -12.67
CA SER A 164 -15.89 15.06 -13.84
C SER A 164 -17.32 15.37 -13.43
N ARG A 165 -18.14 15.84 -14.37
CA ARG A 165 -19.59 15.76 -14.22
C ARG A 165 -19.99 14.30 -14.39
N ILE A 166 -20.99 13.85 -13.65
CA ILE A 166 -21.51 12.47 -13.78
C ILE A 166 -21.92 12.22 -15.23
N GLY A 167 -21.27 11.24 -15.87
CA GLY A 167 -21.47 10.92 -17.29
C GLY A 167 -20.91 11.96 -18.27
N GLY A 168 -20.15 12.95 -17.82
CA GLY A 168 -19.55 14.01 -18.63
C GLY A 168 -18.03 13.95 -18.70
N PRO A 169 -17.43 14.91 -19.42
CA PRO A 169 -15.98 14.97 -19.56
C PRO A 169 -15.28 15.31 -18.25
N ILE A 170 -14.05 14.84 -18.14
CA ILE A 170 -13.12 15.17 -17.06
C ILE A 170 -12.71 16.64 -17.19
N PHE A 171 -12.83 17.41 -16.12
CA PHE A 171 -12.40 18.80 -16.11
C PHE A 171 -11.23 19.09 -15.15
N LEU A 172 -10.93 18.16 -14.22
CA LEU A 172 -9.71 18.17 -13.42
C LEU A 172 -9.14 16.75 -13.36
N ALA A 173 -7.86 16.60 -13.56
CA ALA A 173 -7.16 15.32 -13.42
C ALA A 173 -5.71 15.53 -12.98
N THR A 174 -5.14 14.53 -12.33
CA THR A 174 -3.70 14.45 -12.06
C THR A 174 -2.89 14.50 -13.34
N GLU A 175 -3.37 13.80 -14.37
CA GLU A 175 -2.81 13.81 -15.72
C GLU A 175 -3.55 14.82 -16.60
N LYS A 176 -2.85 15.85 -17.05
CA LYS A 176 -3.45 16.92 -17.88
C LYS A 176 -4.03 16.41 -19.20
N SER A 177 -3.46 15.34 -19.75
CA SER A 177 -3.91 14.71 -21.01
C SER A 177 -5.33 14.13 -20.93
N TRP A 178 -5.86 13.91 -19.74
CA TRP A 178 -7.20 13.37 -19.54
C TRP A 178 -8.29 14.43 -19.51
N VAL A 179 -7.89 15.69 -19.34
CA VAL A 179 -8.86 16.81 -19.28
C VAL A 179 -9.58 16.95 -20.62
N GLY A 180 -10.90 16.94 -20.57
CA GLY A 180 -11.77 17.00 -21.74
C GLY A 180 -12.19 15.66 -22.32
N LEU A 181 -11.61 14.55 -21.88
CA LEU A 181 -11.99 13.18 -22.26
C LEU A 181 -13.09 12.65 -21.33
N LEU A 182 -13.81 11.63 -21.78
CA LEU A 182 -14.63 10.81 -20.91
C LEU A 182 -13.73 9.87 -20.08
N GLU A 183 -14.20 9.44 -18.91
CA GLU A 183 -13.44 8.53 -18.05
C GLU A 183 -12.99 7.25 -18.79
N GLN A 184 -13.89 6.68 -19.59
CA GLN A 184 -13.60 5.47 -20.36
C GLN A 184 -12.51 5.70 -21.41
N ASP A 185 -12.52 6.84 -22.08
CA ASP A 185 -11.53 7.21 -23.10
C ASP A 185 -10.17 7.49 -22.45
N ALA A 186 -10.16 8.16 -21.31
CA ALA A 186 -8.95 8.45 -20.55
C ALA A 186 -8.26 7.16 -20.08
N LEU A 187 -9.01 6.15 -19.65
CA LEU A 187 -8.50 4.84 -19.26
C LEU A 187 -8.01 4.00 -20.45
N SER A 188 -8.66 4.14 -21.61
CA SER A 188 -8.32 3.39 -22.84
C SER A 188 -7.14 3.99 -23.60
N PHE A 189 -6.76 5.24 -23.32
CA PHE A 189 -5.70 5.96 -24.03
C PHE A 189 -4.32 5.30 -23.90
N ARG A 190 -4.12 4.47 -22.87
CA ARG A 190 -2.99 3.54 -22.76
C ARG A 190 -3.56 2.12 -22.64
N SER A 191 -3.48 1.38 -23.72
CA SER A 191 -4.06 0.05 -23.92
C SER A 191 -4.05 -0.82 -22.65
N SER A 192 -5.22 -1.40 -22.37
CA SER A 192 -5.30 -2.53 -21.42
C SER A 192 -4.24 -3.57 -21.80
N PRO A 193 -3.47 -4.12 -20.85
CA PRO A 193 -2.48 -5.14 -21.16
C PRO A 193 -3.14 -6.29 -21.92
N SER A 194 -2.44 -6.87 -22.88
CA SER A 194 -2.94 -8.00 -23.63
C SER A 194 -3.41 -9.14 -22.70
N ALA A 195 -4.30 -10.00 -23.14
CA ALA A 195 -4.76 -11.15 -22.34
C ALA A 195 -3.58 -11.97 -21.80
N ILE A 196 -2.50 -12.09 -22.59
CA ILE A 196 -1.26 -12.77 -22.20
C ILE A 196 -0.54 -12.01 -21.08
N GLN A 197 -0.40 -10.69 -21.19
CA GLN A 197 0.21 -9.87 -20.14
C GLN A 197 -0.60 -9.91 -18.85
N ARG A 198 -1.93 -9.90 -18.93
CA ARG A 198 -2.83 -10.08 -17.76
C ARG A 198 -2.65 -11.45 -17.11
N ALA A 199 -2.54 -12.51 -17.92
CA ALA A 199 -2.31 -13.87 -17.43
C ALA A 199 -0.93 -14.00 -16.77
N ILE A 200 0.12 -13.42 -17.36
CA ILE A 200 1.47 -13.39 -16.78
C ILE A 200 1.46 -12.58 -15.48
N GLN A 201 0.80 -11.43 -15.44
CA GLN A 201 0.64 -10.64 -14.22
C GLN A 201 -0.16 -11.40 -13.15
N ALA A 202 -1.24 -12.08 -13.52
CA ALA A 202 -2.04 -12.89 -12.61
C ALA A 202 -1.28 -14.13 -12.09
N THR A 203 -0.40 -14.73 -12.89
CA THR A 203 0.44 -15.86 -12.45
C THR A 203 1.64 -15.41 -11.63
N GLN A 204 2.18 -14.23 -11.90
CA GLN A 204 3.16 -13.57 -11.01
C GLN A 204 2.50 -13.04 -9.74
N ASP A 205 1.19 -12.78 -9.78
CA ASP A 205 0.38 -12.14 -8.77
C ASP A 205 -0.73 -13.03 -8.23
N TRP A 206 -0.42 -14.28 -7.90
CA TRP A 206 -1.35 -15.20 -7.23
C TRP A 206 -1.98 -14.65 -5.94
N THR A 207 -1.53 -13.48 -5.47
CA THR A 207 -2.06 -12.76 -4.32
C THR A 207 -3.05 -11.65 -4.67
N VAL A 208 -3.27 -11.33 -5.96
CA VAL A 208 -4.11 -10.20 -6.37
C VAL A 208 -5.48 -10.70 -6.83
N LEU A 209 -6.53 -10.19 -6.20
CA LEU A 209 -7.89 -10.26 -6.71
C LEU A 209 -7.94 -9.71 -8.14
N ALA A 210 -8.74 -10.32 -9.01
CA ALA A 210 -8.95 -9.84 -10.36
C ALA A 210 -9.35 -8.35 -10.31
N ALA A 211 -8.54 -7.49 -10.92
CA ALA A 211 -8.83 -6.06 -10.95
C ALA A 211 -9.78 -5.79 -12.12
N ASP A 212 -10.88 -5.09 -11.84
CA ASP A 212 -11.86 -4.70 -12.84
C ASP A 212 -11.35 -3.53 -13.71
N THR A 213 -10.34 -2.80 -13.25
CA THR A 213 -9.83 -1.59 -13.90
C THR A 213 -8.31 -1.59 -13.97
N TYR A 214 -7.78 -1.17 -15.12
CA TYR A 214 -6.34 -1.04 -15.35
C TYR A 214 -6.00 0.40 -15.74
N LEU A 215 -4.94 0.93 -15.15
CA LEU A 215 -4.35 2.23 -15.47
C LEU A 215 -2.89 2.01 -15.87
N GLU A 216 -2.50 2.42 -17.05
CA GLU A 216 -1.14 2.24 -17.59
C GLU A 216 -0.65 0.78 -17.54
N GLY A 217 -1.55 -0.17 -17.72
CA GLY A 217 -1.23 -1.60 -17.62
C GLY A 217 -1.09 -2.13 -16.19
N LYS A 218 -1.26 -1.30 -15.18
CA LYS A 218 -1.25 -1.70 -13.76
C LYS A 218 -2.68 -1.87 -13.27
N ALA A 219 -2.92 -2.92 -12.51
CA ALA A 219 -4.18 -3.13 -11.83
C ALA A 219 -4.41 -2.03 -10.79
N VAL A 220 -5.57 -1.38 -10.85
CA VAL A 220 -5.94 -0.31 -9.93
C VAL A 220 -7.30 -0.56 -9.30
N MET A 221 -7.45 -0.05 -8.10
CA MET A 221 -8.71 0.03 -7.37
C MET A 221 -9.37 1.36 -7.68
N ARG A 222 -10.58 1.34 -8.22
CA ARG A 222 -11.40 2.53 -8.48
C ARG A 222 -12.26 2.83 -7.27
N GLN A 223 -12.17 4.06 -6.75
CA GLN A 223 -13.01 4.58 -5.70
C GLN A 223 -13.70 5.83 -6.21
N GLU A 224 -15.01 5.93 -6.02
CA GLU A 224 -15.80 7.07 -6.47
C GLU A 224 -16.50 7.73 -5.29
N LEU A 225 -16.55 9.06 -5.32
CA LEU A 225 -17.29 9.88 -4.37
C LEU A 225 -18.06 10.95 -5.11
N ARG A 226 -19.37 11.05 -4.87
CA ARG A 226 -20.18 12.18 -5.33
C ARG A 226 -19.88 13.40 -4.48
N LEU A 227 -19.57 14.51 -5.14
CA LEU A 227 -19.33 15.77 -4.46
C LEU A 227 -20.67 16.41 -4.08
N PRO A 228 -20.79 17.03 -2.90
CA PRO A 228 -21.98 17.81 -2.53
C PRO A 228 -21.99 19.17 -3.26
N PHE A 229 -21.67 19.15 -4.55
CA PHE A 229 -21.58 20.34 -5.38
C PHE A 229 -21.99 19.98 -6.82
N LYS A 230 -23.15 20.45 -7.24
CA LYS A 230 -23.74 20.09 -8.55
C LYS A 230 -23.72 18.57 -8.77
N ASP A 231 -23.66 18.13 -10.02
CA ASP A 231 -23.56 16.70 -10.38
C ASP A 231 -22.09 16.30 -10.62
N TRP A 232 -21.22 16.66 -9.68
CA TRP A 232 -19.80 16.33 -9.81
C TRP A 232 -19.46 15.05 -9.08
N GLY A 233 -18.60 14.26 -9.69
CA GLY A 233 -17.98 13.06 -9.12
C GLY A 233 -16.46 13.20 -9.08
N MET A 234 -15.86 12.65 -8.05
CA MET A 234 -14.43 12.51 -7.92
C MET A 234 -14.11 11.03 -7.90
N VAL A 235 -13.16 10.60 -8.72
CA VAL A 235 -12.68 9.22 -8.77
C VAL A 235 -11.20 9.18 -8.44
N LEU A 236 -10.82 8.25 -7.58
CA LEU A 236 -9.44 7.99 -7.18
C LEU A 236 -9.05 6.58 -7.65
N TYR A 237 -7.94 6.48 -8.34
CA TYR A 237 -7.34 5.21 -8.76
C TYR A 237 -6.11 4.91 -7.92
N THR A 238 -6.16 3.86 -7.12
CA THR A 238 -5.05 3.43 -6.26
C THR A 238 -4.47 2.13 -6.77
N THR A 239 -3.15 2.06 -6.97
CA THR A 239 -2.47 0.87 -7.49
C THR A 239 -2.38 -0.24 -6.45
N TYR A 240 -2.56 -1.50 -6.89
CA TYR A 240 -2.34 -2.69 -6.05
C TYR A 240 -0.86 -2.97 -5.73
N GLY A 241 0.07 -2.33 -6.44
CA GLY A 241 1.51 -2.57 -6.26
C GLY A 241 2.01 -2.37 -4.83
N GLY A 242 1.51 -1.36 -4.13
CA GLY A 242 1.87 -1.11 -2.73
C GLY A 242 1.36 -2.18 -1.75
N ILE A 243 0.25 -2.85 -2.06
CA ILE A 243 -0.28 -3.97 -1.27
C ILE A 243 0.65 -5.17 -1.40
N ARG A 244 1.03 -5.48 -2.63
CA ARG A 244 1.92 -6.57 -2.98
C ARG A 244 3.27 -6.47 -2.30
N GLN A 245 3.91 -5.30 -2.35
CA GLN A 245 5.20 -5.08 -1.71
C GLN A 245 5.13 -5.34 -0.20
N LYS A 246 4.04 -4.93 0.46
CA LYS A 246 3.82 -5.17 1.89
C LYS A 246 3.57 -6.65 2.19
N VAL A 247 2.77 -7.34 1.38
CA VAL A 247 2.53 -8.79 1.53
C VAL A 247 3.84 -9.55 1.38
N ASN A 248 4.62 -9.25 0.33
CA ASN A 248 5.90 -9.91 0.07
C ASN A 248 6.92 -9.65 1.19
N SER A 249 6.99 -8.44 1.73
CA SER A 249 7.91 -8.14 2.84
C SER A 249 7.55 -8.89 4.13
N VAL A 250 6.26 -9.02 4.44
CA VAL A 250 5.81 -9.82 5.61
C VAL A 250 6.10 -11.29 5.41
N LEU A 251 5.79 -11.85 4.22
CA LEU A 251 6.09 -13.24 3.88
C LEU A 251 7.60 -13.53 3.94
N ALA A 252 8.44 -12.64 3.42
CA ALA A 252 9.89 -12.77 3.50
C ALA A 252 10.37 -12.82 4.95
N LEU A 253 9.82 -11.99 5.83
CA LEU A 253 10.15 -11.95 7.25
C LEU A 253 9.69 -13.23 7.98
N GLU A 254 8.51 -13.75 7.66
CA GLU A 254 7.99 -15.02 8.19
C GLU A 254 8.87 -16.21 7.75
N ILE A 255 9.24 -16.28 6.46
CA ILE A 255 10.12 -17.34 5.92
C ILE A 255 11.50 -17.28 6.59
N MET A 256 12.06 -16.08 6.75
CA MET A 256 13.34 -15.88 7.41
C MET A 256 13.27 -16.32 8.89
N GLY A 257 12.22 -15.93 9.62
CA GLY A 257 12.00 -16.35 11.01
C GLY A 257 11.88 -17.86 11.14
N PHE A 258 11.11 -18.50 10.25
CA PHE A 258 10.94 -19.95 10.24
C PHE A 258 12.25 -20.68 9.91
N SER A 259 13.04 -20.16 8.97
CA SER A 259 14.35 -20.70 8.61
C SER A 259 15.34 -20.67 9.79
N ILE A 260 15.34 -19.57 10.57
CA ILE A 260 16.16 -19.44 11.76
C ILE A 260 15.73 -20.46 12.83
N LEU A 261 14.42 -20.61 13.05
CA LEU A 261 13.89 -21.60 14.00
C LEU A 261 14.25 -23.04 13.60
N LEU A 262 14.15 -23.37 12.32
CA LEU A 262 14.58 -24.67 11.79
C LEU A 262 16.08 -24.91 12.00
N ALA A 263 16.93 -23.93 11.71
CA ALA A 263 18.36 -24.01 11.89
C ALA A 263 18.72 -24.21 13.37
N LEU A 264 18.07 -23.48 14.28
CA LEU A 264 18.24 -23.66 15.74
C LEU A 264 17.79 -25.03 16.22
N SER A 265 16.64 -25.50 15.74
CA SER A 265 16.13 -26.84 16.06
C SER A 265 17.08 -27.94 15.57
N PHE A 266 17.54 -27.80 14.33
CA PHE A 266 18.55 -28.74 13.79
C PHE A 266 19.86 -28.71 14.56
N TYR A 267 20.34 -27.52 14.93
CA TYR A 267 21.55 -27.37 15.76
C TYR A 267 21.38 -28.05 17.12
N GLN A 268 20.26 -27.86 17.81
CA GLN A 268 19.99 -28.50 19.10
C GLN A 268 19.90 -30.02 18.95
N LEU A 269 19.21 -30.51 17.93
CA LEU A 269 19.09 -31.94 17.66
C LEU A 269 20.46 -32.57 17.35
N SER A 270 21.24 -31.91 16.50
CA SER A 270 22.63 -32.36 16.18
C SER A 270 23.51 -32.40 17.42
N ARG A 271 23.43 -31.41 18.29
CA ARG A 271 24.17 -31.36 19.54
C ARG A 271 23.78 -32.52 20.51
N GLN A 272 22.47 -32.79 20.59
CA GLN A 272 21.97 -33.93 21.41
C GLN A 272 22.43 -35.28 20.85
N THR A 273 22.44 -35.45 19.54
CA THR A 273 22.91 -36.70 18.92
C THR A 273 24.41 -36.91 19.12
N LEU A 274 25.21 -35.83 19.02
CA LEU A 274 26.66 -35.89 19.29
C LEU A 274 26.94 -36.24 20.75
N THR A 275 26.28 -35.66 21.72
CA THR A 275 26.45 -35.97 23.13
C THR A 275 26.03 -37.41 23.44
N ARG A 276 24.94 -37.89 22.85
CA ARG A 276 24.52 -39.30 22.99
C ARG A 276 25.52 -40.28 22.35
N ALA A 277 26.04 -39.95 21.17
CA ALA A 277 27.04 -40.79 20.51
C ALA A 277 28.33 -40.94 21.33
N LEU A 278 28.81 -39.84 21.93
CA LEU A 278 29.98 -39.88 22.84
C LEU A 278 29.71 -40.70 24.11
N PHE A 279 28.50 -40.56 24.66
CA PHE A 279 28.09 -41.37 25.82
C PHE A 279 28.07 -42.88 25.49
N PHE A 280 27.48 -43.29 24.39
CA PHE A 280 27.48 -44.68 23.94
C PHE A 280 28.86 -45.20 23.59
N GLN A 281 29.77 -44.38 23.08
CA GLN A 281 31.15 -44.80 22.85
C GLN A 281 31.86 -45.14 24.17
N ASN A 282 31.75 -44.28 25.18
CA ASN A 282 32.36 -44.53 26.48
C ASN A 282 31.79 -45.77 27.17
N GLU A 283 30.47 -45.95 27.15
CA GLU A 283 29.80 -47.13 27.70
C GLU A 283 30.23 -48.44 26.97
N SER A 284 30.38 -48.37 25.64
CA SER A 284 30.87 -49.50 24.83
C SER A 284 32.32 -49.86 25.16
N GLU A 285 33.18 -48.87 25.44
CA GLU A 285 34.56 -49.12 25.86
C GLU A 285 34.64 -49.74 27.25
N GLU A 286 33.85 -49.25 28.22
CA GLU A 286 33.76 -49.85 29.56
C GLU A 286 33.29 -51.31 29.49
N LEU A 287 32.25 -51.61 28.73
CA LEU A 287 31.77 -52.98 28.52
C LEU A 287 32.81 -53.84 27.85
N ARG A 288 33.59 -53.30 26.94
CA ARG A 288 34.69 -54.06 26.29
C ARG A 288 35.81 -54.38 27.25
N GLN A 289 36.23 -53.49 28.14
CA GLN A 289 37.19 -53.66 29.16
C GLN A 289 36.71 -54.72 30.20
N LEU A 290 35.47 -54.60 30.64
CA LEU A 290 34.85 -55.55 31.53
C LEU A 290 34.82 -56.97 30.92
N ASN A 291 34.50 -57.09 29.64
CA ASN A 291 34.49 -58.37 28.92
C ASN A 291 35.86 -58.98 28.82
N ILE A 292 36.93 -58.18 28.60
CA ILE A 292 38.34 -58.66 28.61
C ILE A 292 38.75 -59.19 30.00
N LEU A 293 38.35 -58.48 31.07
CA LEU A 293 38.61 -58.88 32.44
C LEU A 293 37.88 -60.19 32.77
N LEU A 294 36.62 -60.32 32.41
CA LEU A 294 35.85 -61.57 32.59
C LEU A 294 36.47 -62.73 31.82
N GLN A 295 36.91 -62.53 30.61
CA GLN A 295 37.59 -63.59 29.84
C GLN A 295 38.90 -64.05 30.51
N ARG A 296 39.67 -63.09 31.06
CA ARG A 296 40.86 -63.44 31.84
C ARG A 296 40.54 -64.29 33.10
N GLU A 297 39.54 -63.82 33.84
CA GLU A 297 39.06 -64.55 35.03
C GLU A 297 38.61 -66.01 34.70
N ILE A 298 37.85 -66.13 33.60
CA ILE A 298 37.43 -67.47 33.14
C ILE A 298 38.63 -68.37 32.78
N LEU A 299 39.62 -67.83 32.07
CA LEU A 299 40.84 -68.58 31.74
C LEU A 299 41.66 -68.96 32.96
N GLU A 300 41.78 -68.10 33.97
CA GLU A 300 42.45 -68.40 35.23
C GLU A 300 41.69 -69.45 36.00
N ARG A 301 40.38 -69.40 36.10
CA ARG A 301 39.57 -70.46 36.72
C ARG A 301 39.74 -71.82 36.02
N GLN A 302 39.71 -71.80 34.68
CA GLN A 302 39.96 -73.06 33.93
C GLN A 302 41.33 -73.62 34.17
N LYS A 303 42.38 -72.80 34.31
CA LYS A 303 43.73 -73.27 34.68
C LYS A 303 43.76 -73.91 36.07
N VAL A 304 43.15 -73.25 37.07
CA VAL A 304 43.06 -73.73 38.44
C VAL A 304 42.30 -75.09 38.49
N GLU A 305 41.15 -75.13 37.79
CA GLU A 305 40.32 -76.33 37.71
C GLU A 305 41.07 -77.53 37.09
N LYS A 306 41.84 -77.28 36.00
CA LYS A 306 42.68 -78.29 35.37
C LYS A 306 43.81 -78.70 36.24
N SER A 307 44.44 -77.82 37.00
CA SER A 307 45.50 -78.17 37.97
C SER A 307 44.95 -78.93 39.16
N LEU A 308 43.76 -78.64 39.63
CA LEU A 308 43.05 -79.38 40.67
C LEU A 308 42.74 -80.81 40.19
N GLN A 309 42.22 -80.93 38.95
CA GLN A 309 41.93 -82.26 38.36
C GLN A 309 43.19 -83.14 38.21
N VAL A 310 44.33 -82.51 37.80
CA VAL A 310 45.61 -83.21 37.75
C VAL A 310 46.10 -83.62 39.16
N ALA A 311 45.93 -82.75 40.16
CA ALA A 311 46.31 -83.09 41.56
C ALA A 311 45.42 -84.19 42.14
N GLU A 312 44.11 -84.18 41.86
CA GLU A 312 43.17 -85.22 42.25
C GLU A 312 43.54 -86.61 41.60
N GLN A 313 43.86 -86.57 40.27
CA GLN A 313 44.33 -87.77 39.59
C GLN A 313 45.65 -88.33 40.17
N THR A 314 46.58 -87.44 40.50
CA THR A 314 47.86 -87.80 41.10
C THR A 314 47.68 -88.39 42.50
N LEU A 315 46.79 -87.78 43.30
CA LEU A 315 46.40 -88.30 44.59
C LEU A 315 45.72 -89.65 44.48
N ALA A 316 44.83 -89.85 43.57
CA ALA A 316 44.18 -91.17 43.32
C ALA A 316 45.17 -92.27 42.87
N GLN A 317 46.13 -91.85 42.03
CA GLN A 317 47.22 -92.75 41.63
C GLN A 317 48.14 -93.09 42.84
N SER A 318 48.53 -92.10 43.62
CA SER A 318 49.35 -92.27 44.83
C SER A 318 48.64 -93.16 45.85
N SER A 319 47.34 -92.93 46.04
CA SER A 319 46.50 -93.78 46.92
C SER A 319 46.40 -95.21 46.40
N LYS A 320 46.24 -95.39 45.08
CA LYS A 320 46.31 -96.75 44.49
C LYS A 320 47.65 -97.43 44.67
N LEU A 321 48.77 -96.72 44.53
CA LEU A 321 50.11 -97.24 44.72
C LEU A 321 50.38 -97.61 46.22
N ALA A 322 49.87 -96.72 47.11
CA ALA A 322 49.97 -97.03 48.55
C ALA A 322 49.18 -98.28 48.94
N ALA A 323 47.97 -98.44 48.42
CA ALA A 323 47.14 -99.63 48.63
C ALA A 323 47.81 -100.93 48.04
N LEU A 324 48.42 -100.77 46.86
CA LEU A 324 49.20 -101.88 46.27
C LEU A 324 50.49 -102.23 47.09
N GLY A 325 51.15 -101.18 47.65
CA GLY A 325 52.28 -101.31 48.53
C GLY A 325 51.92 -102.02 49.83
N GLU A 326 50.79 -101.65 50.45
CA GLU A 326 50.27 -102.40 51.64
C GLU A 326 49.88 -103.82 51.34
N MET A 327 49.20 -104.06 50.17
CA MET A 327 48.89 -105.42 49.74
C MET A 327 50.17 -106.26 49.47
N SER A 328 51.20 -105.66 48.87
CA SER A 328 52.47 -106.35 48.62
C SER A 328 53.23 -106.62 49.89
N ALA A 329 53.17 -105.71 50.87
CA ALA A 329 53.78 -105.95 52.18
C ALA A 329 53.04 -106.99 52.97
N ALA A 330 51.72 -107.07 52.90
CA ALA A 330 50.90 -108.12 53.55
C ALA A 330 51.17 -109.48 52.93
N VAL A 331 51.31 -109.65 51.63
CA VAL A 331 51.64 -110.86 50.93
C VAL A 331 53.10 -111.36 51.25
N SER A 332 54.03 -110.44 51.41
CA SER A 332 55.42 -110.80 51.82
C SER A 332 55.50 -111.19 53.26
N HIS A 333 54.60 -110.78 54.13
CA HIS A 333 54.51 -111.12 55.53
C HIS A 333 53.86 -112.52 55.73
N GLU A 334 53.01 -113.05 54.80
CA GLU A 334 52.40 -114.32 54.86
C GLU A 334 53.27 -115.41 54.18
N LEU A 335 54.29 -114.99 53.46
CA LEU A 335 55.26 -116.02 52.82
C LEU A 335 56.56 -116.19 53.53
N ASN A 336 56.76 -115.72 54.76
CA ASN A 336 57.88 -115.95 55.59
C ASN A 336 57.34 -116.52 56.89
#